data_1a441893b4543080e401ba04654f3efa
#
_entry.id   1a441893b4543080e401ba04654f3efa
#
_cell.length_a   1.000
_cell.length_b   1.000
_cell.length_c   1.000
_cell.angle_alpha   90.00
_cell.angle_beta   90.00
_cell.angle_gamma   90.00
#
_symmetry.space_group_name_H-M   'P 1'
#
loop_
_entity.id
_entity.type
_entity.pdbx_description
1 polymer ?
#
loop_
_entity_poly.entity_id
_entity_poly.type
_entity_poly.pdbx_seq_one_letter_code
_entity_poly.pdbx_strand_id
1 'polypeptide(L)'
;MTYLYKYLPQNIVVFLNQCTYINDVTEIKLRADNSMQLTAKGKLINIKNIFLSQKEIENIFYNMCNRSINAYEDEISNGFITLQGGYRVGIGGEYYYNQNIKKYILRQIASLNIRIPWDIEYFKNQENLFNQKPTGTLIIGPPHSGKTTLIKLYTKFLVQNYSVTVCDERKEIYTQNINCDILQGIQKSTAIFMATRTMNPQFIICDEIGTKQEAEEIMSAVNTGVEFICSAHGTSLKDIKKRPNIKLLTDSSVFKRYILLSAENNDFCIKEIINV
;
A
#
# COMPACT_ATOMS: atom_id res chain seq x y z
N MET A 1 8.61 -9.92 -6.29
CA MET A 1 9.08 -10.66 -5.10
C MET A 1 10.52 -10.40 -4.70
N THR A 2 11.36 -9.89 -5.55
CA THR A 2 12.81 -9.67 -5.31
C THR A 2 13.14 -8.94 -4.01
N TYR A 3 12.32 -7.98 -3.59
CA TYR A 3 12.53 -7.25 -2.32
C TYR A 3 12.39 -8.11 -1.06
N LEU A 4 11.58 -9.18 -1.12
CA LEU A 4 11.38 -10.07 0.01
C LEU A 4 12.58 -11.01 0.20
N TYR A 5 13.24 -11.37 -0.89
CA TYR A 5 14.32 -12.37 -0.88
C TYR A 5 15.49 -12.02 0.03
N LYS A 6 15.81 -10.72 0.20
CA LYS A 6 16.89 -10.28 1.07
C LYS A 6 16.68 -10.61 2.57
N TYR A 7 15.44 -10.90 2.96
CA TYR A 7 15.08 -11.21 4.34
C TYR A 7 14.93 -12.71 4.59
N LEU A 8 14.79 -13.52 3.53
CA LEU A 8 14.50 -14.94 3.61
C LEU A 8 15.77 -15.80 3.53
N PRO A 9 15.81 -16.95 4.23
CA PRO A 9 16.86 -17.94 4.06
C PRO A 9 16.98 -18.44 2.62
N GLN A 10 18.19 -18.83 2.22
CA GLN A 10 18.50 -19.22 0.85
C GLN A 10 17.67 -20.41 0.34
N ASN A 11 17.36 -21.40 1.18
CA ASN A 11 16.52 -22.54 0.83
C ASN A 11 15.10 -22.13 0.43
N ILE A 12 14.52 -21.12 1.10
CA ILE A 12 13.21 -20.57 0.75
C ILE A 12 13.32 -19.78 -0.57
N VAL A 13 14.35 -18.98 -0.74
CA VAL A 13 14.57 -18.19 -1.98
C VAL A 13 14.71 -19.12 -3.19
N VAL A 14 15.52 -20.17 -3.08
CA VAL A 14 15.67 -21.17 -4.15
C VAL A 14 14.34 -21.83 -4.48
N PHE A 15 13.58 -22.26 -3.46
CA PHE A 15 12.26 -22.84 -3.68
C PHE A 15 11.31 -21.88 -4.38
N LEU A 16 11.22 -20.62 -3.94
CA LEU A 16 10.33 -19.62 -4.53
C LEU A 16 10.71 -19.31 -6.00
N ASN A 17 12.00 -19.29 -6.33
CA ASN A 17 12.46 -19.10 -7.70
C ASN A 17 12.13 -20.27 -8.63
N GLN A 18 12.02 -21.47 -8.09
CA GLN A 18 11.63 -22.68 -8.84
C GLN A 18 10.13 -22.92 -8.87
N CYS A 19 9.35 -22.15 -8.11
CA CYS A 19 7.91 -22.31 -7.99
C CYS A 19 7.21 -21.85 -9.26
N THR A 20 6.60 -22.77 -10.02
CA THR A 20 5.92 -22.48 -11.30
C THR A 20 4.66 -21.62 -11.16
N TYR A 21 4.07 -21.57 -9.96
CA TYR A 21 2.89 -20.77 -9.64
C TYR A 21 3.19 -19.57 -8.75
N ILE A 22 4.44 -19.09 -8.78
CA ILE A 22 4.91 -17.98 -7.93
C ILE A 22 4.09 -16.69 -8.11
N ASN A 23 3.62 -16.43 -9.31
CA ASN A 23 2.81 -15.26 -9.64
C ASN A 23 1.38 -15.33 -9.06
N ASP A 24 0.93 -16.51 -8.68
CA ASP A 24 -0.38 -16.73 -8.05
C ASP A 24 -0.31 -16.68 -6.52
N VAL A 25 0.90 -16.61 -5.93
CA VAL A 25 1.11 -16.63 -4.49
C VAL A 25 0.74 -15.28 -3.88
N THR A 26 -0.20 -15.30 -2.96
CA THR A 26 -0.70 -14.11 -2.25
C THR A 26 -0.20 -14.00 -0.82
N GLU A 27 0.17 -15.14 -0.21
CA GLU A 27 0.70 -15.17 1.16
C GLU A 27 1.78 -16.25 1.31
N ILE A 28 2.79 -15.96 2.13
CA ILE A 28 3.79 -16.91 2.63
C ILE A 28 3.65 -16.97 4.15
N LYS A 29 3.40 -18.16 4.68
CA LYS A 29 3.24 -18.37 6.12
C LYS A 29 4.42 -19.19 6.65
N LEU A 30 5.20 -18.55 7.50
CA LEU A 30 6.34 -19.14 8.19
C LEU A 30 5.98 -19.34 9.66
N ARG A 31 6.20 -20.54 10.20
CA ARG A 31 5.91 -20.87 11.60
C ARG A 31 7.07 -21.62 12.19
N ALA A 32 7.38 -21.34 13.45
CA ALA A 32 8.40 -22.06 14.20
C ALA A 32 8.03 -23.56 14.27
N ASP A 33 9.01 -24.39 14.04
CA ASP A 33 8.95 -25.86 14.13
C ASP A 33 7.83 -26.48 13.27
N ASN A 34 7.47 -25.82 12.19
CA ASN A 34 6.45 -26.26 11.24
C ASN A 34 6.88 -26.06 9.79
N SER A 35 6.18 -26.73 8.88
CA SER A 35 6.38 -26.57 7.45
C SER A 35 5.90 -25.21 6.98
N MET A 36 6.59 -24.64 6.01
CA MET A 36 6.18 -23.44 5.30
C MET A 36 4.86 -23.68 4.57
N GLN A 37 3.98 -22.69 4.52
CA GLN A 37 2.75 -22.73 3.74
C GLN A 37 2.69 -21.53 2.78
N LEU A 38 2.11 -21.77 1.61
CA LEU A 38 1.77 -20.73 0.63
C LEU A 38 0.26 -20.67 0.45
N THR A 39 -0.26 -19.48 0.22
CA THR A 39 -1.61 -19.30 -0.31
C THR A 39 -1.50 -18.89 -1.78
N ALA A 40 -2.05 -19.68 -2.70
CA ALA A 40 -2.06 -19.40 -4.13
C ALA A 40 -3.45 -19.68 -4.71
N LYS A 41 -4.02 -18.72 -5.47
CA LYS A 41 -5.40 -18.81 -6.00
C LYS A 41 -6.44 -19.17 -4.94
N GLY A 42 -6.30 -18.63 -3.74
CA GLY A 42 -7.20 -18.91 -2.61
C GLY A 42 -7.03 -20.29 -1.96
N LYS A 43 -6.08 -21.10 -2.41
CA LYS A 43 -5.80 -22.43 -1.85
C LYS A 43 -4.55 -22.41 -0.98
N LEU A 44 -4.60 -23.10 0.15
CA LEU A 44 -3.46 -23.30 1.04
C LEU A 44 -2.63 -24.49 0.58
N ILE A 45 -1.32 -24.29 0.39
CA ILE A 45 -0.37 -25.30 -0.08
C ILE A 45 0.71 -25.49 0.98
N ASN A 46 0.88 -26.70 1.49
CA ASN A 46 1.92 -27.05 2.47
C ASN A 46 3.21 -27.45 1.75
N ILE A 47 4.33 -26.83 2.12
CA ILE A 47 5.66 -27.10 1.57
C ILE A 47 6.43 -27.97 2.57
N LYS A 48 6.26 -29.29 2.45
CA LYS A 48 6.73 -30.27 3.45
C LYS A 48 8.24 -30.36 3.64
N ASN A 49 9.02 -29.89 2.70
CA ASN A 49 10.50 -29.95 2.72
C ASN A 49 11.17 -28.66 3.25
N ILE A 50 10.39 -27.68 3.69
CA ILE A 50 10.91 -26.45 4.27
C ILE A 50 10.35 -26.30 5.68
N PHE A 51 11.19 -26.53 6.66
CA PHE A 51 10.92 -26.32 8.09
C PHE A 51 11.80 -25.17 8.60
N LEU A 52 11.28 -24.40 9.52
CA LEU A 52 12.00 -23.31 10.15
C LEU A 52 11.98 -23.51 11.67
N SER A 53 13.15 -23.46 12.26
CA SER A 53 13.28 -23.42 13.71
C SER A 53 12.81 -22.08 14.27
N GLN A 54 12.55 -22.05 15.57
CA GLN A 54 12.26 -20.82 16.32
C GLN A 54 13.30 -19.73 16.05
N LYS A 55 14.60 -20.07 16.10
CA LYS A 55 15.71 -19.14 15.86
C LYS A 55 15.73 -18.58 14.44
N GLU A 56 15.36 -19.37 13.44
CA GLU A 56 15.25 -18.88 12.04
C GLU A 56 14.12 -17.88 11.88
N ILE A 57 12.97 -18.11 12.50
CA ILE A 57 11.85 -17.15 12.50
C ILE A 57 12.28 -15.82 13.15
N GLU A 58 12.96 -15.88 14.30
CA GLU A 58 13.49 -14.69 14.97
C GLU A 58 14.50 -13.94 14.11
N ASN A 59 15.41 -14.63 13.45
CA ASN A 59 16.39 -14.04 12.54
C ASN A 59 15.73 -13.37 11.32
N ILE A 60 14.74 -14.03 10.72
CA ILE A 60 13.99 -13.47 9.60
C ILE A 60 13.30 -12.16 10.04
N PHE A 61 12.62 -12.19 11.17
CA PHE A 61 11.95 -11.00 11.70
C PHE A 61 12.93 -9.87 12.02
N TYR A 62 14.05 -10.17 12.68
CA TYR A 62 15.09 -9.20 13.00
C TYR A 62 15.68 -8.54 11.75
N ASN A 63 15.89 -9.32 10.69
CA ASN A 63 16.35 -8.80 9.40
C ASN A 63 15.27 -7.93 8.74
N MET A 64 13.98 -8.30 8.82
CA MET A 64 12.85 -7.50 8.32
C MET A 64 12.75 -6.14 9.01
N CYS A 65 13.10 -6.07 10.30
CA CYS A 65 13.20 -4.82 11.05
C CYS A 65 14.51 -4.04 10.78
N ASN A 66 15.29 -4.40 9.75
CA ASN A 66 16.60 -3.81 9.46
C ASN A 66 17.52 -3.76 10.68
N ARG A 67 17.46 -4.79 11.55
CA ARG A 67 18.16 -4.93 12.82
C ARG A 67 17.84 -3.85 13.87
N SER A 68 16.73 -3.13 13.70
CA SER A 68 16.28 -2.07 14.62
C SER A 68 14.79 -2.26 14.96
N ILE A 69 14.50 -3.15 15.91
CA ILE A 69 13.13 -3.44 16.37
C ILE A 69 12.42 -2.18 16.86
N ASN A 70 13.13 -1.29 17.54
CA ASN A 70 12.57 -0.05 18.09
C ASN A 70 11.98 0.87 17.01
N ALA A 71 12.53 0.85 15.79
CA ALA A 71 11.99 1.64 14.68
C ALA A 71 10.60 1.16 14.21
N TYR A 72 10.19 -0.04 14.59
CA TYR A 72 8.90 -0.66 14.24
C TYR A 72 8.00 -0.89 15.45
N GLU A 73 8.31 -0.29 16.61
CA GLU A 73 7.60 -0.55 17.87
C GLU A 73 6.07 -0.35 17.75
N ASP A 74 5.64 0.72 17.11
CA ASP A 74 4.24 1.03 16.90
C ASP A 74 3.54 0.00 15.99
N GLU A 75 4.18 -0.39 14.90
CA GLU A 75 3.67 -1.41 13.98
C GLU A 75 3.61 -2.77 14.67
N ILE A 76 4.67 -3.16 15.40
CA ILE A 76 4.75 -4.43 16.14
C ILE A 76 3.68 -4.51 17.22
N SER A 77 3.41 -3.41 17.94
CA SER A 77 2.36 -3.37 18.96
C SER A 77 0.96 -3.59 18.37
N ASN A 78 0.80 -3.30 17.06
CA ASN A 78 -0.42 -3.56 16.29
C ASN A 78 -0.41 -4.93 15.59
N GLY A 79 0.60 -5.77 15.83
CA GLY A 79 0.70 -7.15 15.34
C GLY A 79 1.18 -7.30 13.90
N PHE A 80 1.79 -6.27 13.30
CA PHE A 80 2.34 -6.35 11.95
C PHE A 80 3.50 -5.38 11.74
N ILE A 81 4.26 -5.57 10.66
CA ILE A 81 5.18 -4.59 10.09
C ILE A 81 4.94 -4.47 8.58
N THR A 82 5.25 -3.31 8.01
CA THR A 82 5.18 -3.08 6.56
C THR A 82 6.58 -2.95 6.00
N LEU A 83 6.94 -3.85 5.08
CA LEU A 83 8.22 -3.82 4.38
C LEU A 83 8.12 -2.98 3.11
N GLN A 84 9.27 -2.56 2.62
CA GLN A 84 9.39 -1.88 1.35
C GLN A 84 8.72 -2.68 0.20
N GLY A 85 8.02 -2.01 -0.70
CA GLY A 85 7.25 -2.65 -1.77
C GLY A 85 5.84 -3.07 -1.35
N GLY A 86 5.38 -2.67 -0.15
CA GLY A 86 4.01 -2.92 0.30
C GLY A 86 3.76 -4.32 0.87
N TYR A 87 4.82 -5.08 1.16
CA TYR A 87 4.68 -6.37 1.84
C TYR A 87 4.24 -6.15 3.29
N ARG A 88 3.07 -6.62 3.64
CA ARG A 88 2.57 -6.59 5.02
C ARG A 88 2.85 -7.91 5.72
N VAL A 89 3.57 -7.87 6.82
CA VAL A 89 3.97 -9.04 7.59
C VAL A 89 3.23 -9.05 8.91
N GLY A 90 2.22 -9.91 9.05
CA GLY A 90 1.54 -10.18 10.31
C GLY A 90 2.46 -10.99 11.23
N ILE A 91 2.49 -10.63 12.51
CA ILE A 91 3.36 -11.20 13.52
C ILE A 91 2.50 -12.00 14.50
N GLY A 92 2.71 -13.31 14.55
CA GLY A 92 2.10 -14.18 15.56
C GLY A 92 3.11 -14.55 16.64
N GLY A 93 2.68 -14.53 17.89
CA GLY A 93 3.55 -14.83 19.01
C GLY A 93 2.94 -14.49 20.36
N GLU A 94 3.77 -14.44 21.38
CA GLU A 94 3.36 -14.06 22.74
C GLU A 94 3.52 -12.56 22.93
N TYR A 95 2.45 -11.89 23.36
CA TYR A 95 2.43 -10.48 23.67
C TYR A 95 2.04 -10.26 25.13
N TYR A 96 2.56 -9.21 25.75
CA TYR A 96 2.07 -8.71 27.01
C TYR A 96 1.73 -7.21 26.91
N TYR A 97 0.75 -6.79 27.69
CA TYR A 97 0.34 -5.39 27.74
C TYR A 97 1.18 -4.62 28.76
N ASN A 98 1.89 -3.59 28.29
CA ASN A 98 2.65 -2.70 29.17
C ASN A 98 1.77 -1.51 29.55
N GLN A 99 1.41 -1.43 30.84
CA GLN A 99 0.51 -0.39 31.35
C GLN A 99 1.13 1.01 31.31
N ASN A 100 2.47 1.14 31.43
CA ASN A 100 3.15 2.43 31.47
C ASN A 100 3.10 3.14 30.10
N ILE A 101 3.30 2.41 29.03
CA ILE A 101 3.29 2.94 27.64
C ILE A 101 1.97 2.66 26.92
N LYS A 102 1.03 1.95 27.56
CA LYS A 102 -0.28 1.57 27.03
C LYS A 102 -0.21 0.86 25.67
N LYS A 103 0.77 -0.04 25.48
CA LYS A 103 0.99 -0.80 24.24
C LYS A 103 1.21 -2.27 24.52
N TYR A 104 0.93 -3.10 23.50
CA TYR A 104 1.35 -4.50 23.49
C TYR A 104 2.82 -4.61 23.08
N ILE A 105 3.60 -5.37 23.85
CA ILE A 105 4.99 -5.66 23.56
C ILE A 105 5.11 -7.11 23.17
N LEU A 106 5.76 -7.39 22.05
CA LEU A 106 6.07 -8.73 21.59
C LEU A 106 7.17 -9.32 22.48
N ARG A 107 6.86 -10.43 23.16
CA ARG A 107 7.79 -11.16 24.01
C ARG A 107 8.52 -12.25 23.23
N GLN A 108 7.78 -13.02 22.45
CA GLN A 108 8.29 -14.11 21.66
C GLN A 108 7.52 -14.21 20.35
N ILE A 109 8.23 -14.29 19.24
CA ILE A 109 7.63 -14.50 17.95
C ILE A 109 7.51 -16.00 17.66
N ALA A 110 6.38 -16.43 17.11
CA ALA A 110 6.14 -17.83 16.74
C ALA A 110 5.86 -17.99 15.24
N SER A 111 5.38 -16.93 14.58
CA SER A 111 5.02 -17.02 13.15
C SER A 111 5.05 -15.67 12.45
N LEU A 112 5.25 -15.72 11.13
CA LEU A 112 5.17 -14.60 10.22
C LEU A 112 4.19 -14.95 9.09
N ASN A 113 3.21 -14.09 8.85
CA ASN A 113 2.32 -14.18 7.69
C ASN A 113 2.64 -13.04 6.73
N ILE A 114 3.39 -13.33 5.69
CA ILE A 114 3.83 -12.35 4.70
C ILE A 114 2.79 -12.26 3.61
N ARG A 115 2.09 -11.14 3.52
CA ARG A 115 1.17 -10.83 2.42
C ARG A 115 1.94 -10.20 1.29
N ILE A 116 1.79 -10.78 0.11
CA ILE A 116 2.46 -10.33 -1.10
C ILE A 116 1.56 -9.30 -1.78
N PRO A 117 2.03 -8.08 -2.02
CA PRO A 117 1.28 -7.11 -2.81
C PRO A 117 1.15 -7.62 -4.25
N TRP A 118 -0.03 -7.52 -4.81
CA TRP A 118 -0.24 -7.80 -6.21
C TRP A 118 0.34 -6.67 -7.05
N ASP A 119 1.35 -6.96 -7.84
CA ASP A 119 1.82 -6.07 -8.90
C ASP A 119 0.91 -6.27 -10.12
N ILE A 120 -0.14 -5.49 -10.20
CA ILE A 120 -0.97 -5.41 -11.39
C ILE A 120 -0.29 -4.42 -12.33
N GLU A 121 0.25 -4.92 -13.43
CA GLU A 121 0.90 -4.07 -14.45
C GLU A 121 -0.10 -3.48 -15.45
N TYR A 122 -1.33 -3.99 -15.45
CA TYR A 122 -2.34 -3.61 -16.42
C TYR A 122 -3.75 -3.55 -15.81
N PHE A 123 -4.47 -2.49 -16.14
CA PHE A 123 -5.90 -2.34 -15.92
C PHE A 123 -6.62 -2.34 -17.25
N LYS A 124 -7.67 -3.12 -17.39
CA LYS A 124 -8.53 -3.05 -18.55
C LYS A 124 -9.06 -1.60 -18.72
N ASN A 125 -8.96 -1.07 -19.93
CA ASN A 125 -9.30 0.31 -20.31
C ASN A 125 -8.39 1.41 -19.73
N GLN A 126 -7.18 1.10 -19.26
CA GLN A 126 -6.25 2.12 -18.73
C GLN A 126 -5.77 3.11 -19.79
N GLU A 127 -5.75 2.72 -21.07
CA GLU A 127 -5.36 3.59 -22.18
C GLU A 127 -6.28 4.83 -22.26
N ASN A 128 -7.56 4.67 -21.92
CA ASN A 128 -8.52 5.78 -21.87
C ASN A 128 -8.15 6.84 -20.85
N LEU A 129 -7.41 6.46 -19.78
CA LEU A 129 -6.90 7.38 -18.78
C LEU A 129 -5.60 8.04 -19.25
N PHE A 130 -4.64 7.25 -19.72
CA PHE A 130 -3.28 7.72 -20.00
C PHE A 130 -3.20 8.57 -21.28
N ASN A 131 -4.18 8.45 -22.18
CA ASN A 131 -4.29 9.31 -23.36
C ASN A 131 -4.92 10.68 -23.07
N GLN A 132 -5.35 10.94 -21.84
CA GLN A 132 -5.92 12.24 -21.43
C GLN A 132 -4.89 13.07 -20.67
N LYS A 133 -5.00 14.41 -20.76
CA LYS A 133 -4.19 15.31 -19.95
C LYS A 133 -4.40 15.01 -18.46
N PRO A 134 -3.34 14.81 -17.69
CA PRO A 134 -3.44 14.61 -16.25
C PRO A 134 -4.09 15.81 -15.55
N THR A 135 -4.91 15.53 -14.55
CA THR A 135 -5.59 16.54 -13.72
C THR A 135 -5.93 15.94 -12.36
N GLY A 136 -6.36 16.75 -11.42
CA GLY A 136 -6.82 16.32 -10.10
C GLY A 136 -7.86 15.19 -10.23
N THR A 137 -7.52 14.02 -9.70
CA THR A 137 -8.27 12.78 -9.96
C THR A 137 -8.58 12.05 -8.65
N LEU A 138 -9.85 11.66 -8.49
CA LEU A 138 -10.28 10.78 -7.40
C LEU A 138 -10.63 9.40 -7.94
N ILE A 139 -9.91 8.37 -7.46
CA ILE A 139 -10.12 6.98 -7.82
C ILE A 139 -11.07 6.34 -6.81
N ILE A 140 -12.20 5.84 -7.30
CA ILE A 140 -13.29 5.30 -6.50
C ILE A 140 -13.42 3.81 -6.78
N GLY A 141 -13.52 3.01 -5.71
CA GLY A 141 -13.74 1.58 -5.87
C GLY A 141 -13.95 0.87 -4.55
N PRO A 142 -14.58 -0.31 -4.55
CA PRO A 142 -14.73 -1.15 -3.36
C PRO A 142 -13.38 -1.63 -2.81
N PRO A 143 -13.34 -2.27 -1.65
CA PRO A 143 -12.14 -2.96 -1.18
C PRO A 143 -11.62 -3.93 -2.26
N HIS A 144 -10.29 -4.05 -2.36
CA HIS A 144 -9.61 -4.95 -3.32
C HIS A 144 -9.90 -4.68 -4.81
N SER A 145 -10.43 -3.52 -5.19
CA SER A 145 -10.65 -3.14 -6.60
C SER A 145 -9.39 -2.62 -7.32
N GLY A 146 -8.24 -2.65 -6.67
CA GLY A 146 -6.97 -2.21 -7.27
C GLY A 146 -6.70 -0.70 -7.21
N LYS A 147 -7.38 0.07 -6.33
CA LYS A 147 -7.16 1.53 -6.19
C LYS A 147 -5.69 1.90 -6.02
N THR A 148 -5.02 1.30 -5.05
CA THR A 148 -3.60 1.54 -4.78
C THR A 148 -2.73 1.15 -5.98
N THR A 149 -3.10 0.11 -6.70
CA THR A 149 -2.36 -0.32 -7.89
C THR A 149 -2.53 0.66 -9.04
N LEU A 150 -3.75 1.17 -9.28
CA LEU A 150 -3.94 2.21 -10.28
C LEU A 150 -3.22 3.51 -9.91
N ILE A 151 -3.20 3.88 -8.62
CA ILE A 151 -2.38 5.00 -8.12
C ILE A 151 -0.90 4.80 -8.49
N LYS A 152 -0.33 3.61 -8.25
CA LYS A 152 1.06 3.29 -8.61
C LYS A 152 1.33 3.44 -10.10
N LEU A 153 0.45 2.91 -10.94
CA LEU A 153 0.57 3.02 -12.40
C LEU A 153 0.45 4.47 -12.85
N TYR A 154 -0.49 5.22 -12.27
CA TYR A 154 -0.67 6.63 -12.60
C TYR A 154 0.53 7.46 -12.12
N THR A 155 1.12 7.13 -10.96
CA THR A 155 2.37 7.74 -10.48
C THR A 155 3.49 7.52 -11.50
N LYS A 156 3.71 6.28 -11.95
CA LYS A 156 4.72 5.94 -12.98
C LYS A 156 4.53 6.71 -14.29
N PHE A 157 3.29 6.97 -14.66
CA PHE A 157 2.95 7.78 -15.83
C PHE A 157 3.27 9.26 -15.60
N LEU A 158 2.86 9.82 -14.47
CA LEU A 158 3.01 11.26 -14.17
C LEU A 158 4.47 11.69 -14.04
N VAL A 159 5.32 10.89 -13.40
CA VAL A 159 6.74 11.23 -13.17
C VAL A 159 7.57 11.37 -14.43
N GLN A 160 7.05 10.96 -15.57
CA GLN A 160 7.71 11.12 -16.85
C GLN A 160 7.76 12.60 -17.30
N ASN A 161 6.77 13.40 -16.89
CA ASN A 161 6.61 14.77 -17.39
C ASN A 161 6.26 15.81 -16.30
N TYR A 162 6.04 15.37 -15.06
CA TYR A 162 5.58 16.24 -13.98
C TYR A 162 6.40 16.04 -12.71
N SER A 163 6.53 17.11 -11.91
CA SER A 163 7.05 17.04 -10.55
C SER A 163 5.97 16.42 -9.64
N VAL A 164 6.31 15.30 -9.02
CA VAL A 164 5.37 14.50 -8.22
C VAL A 164 5.93 14.29 -6.82
N THR A 165 5.09 14.53 -5.80
CA THR A 165 5.37 14.11 -4.43
C THR A 165 4.35 13.06 -3.98
N VAL A 166 4.83 11.95 -3.44
CA VAL A 166 4.01 10.87 -2.90
C VAL A 166 3.95 10.98 -1.38
N CYS A 167 2.74 11.19 -0.84
CA CYS A 167 2.46 11.16 0.60
C CYS A 167 1.92 9.77 0.96
N ASP A 168 2.80 8.88 1.41
CA ASP A 168 2.54 7.44 1.57
C ASP A 168 2.64 7.04 3.05
N GLU A 169 1.61 7.35 3.82
CA GLU A 169 1.57 7.07 5.26
C GLU A 169 1.75 5.58 5.55
N ARG A 170 1.16 4.70 4.73
CA ARG A 170 1.16 3.24 4.93
C ARG A 170 2.27 2.49 4.22
N LYS A 171 3.15 3.19 3.49
CA LYS A 171 4.22 2.60 2.66
C LYS A 171 3.71 1.62 1.60
N GLU A 172 2.53 1.89 1.05
CA GLU A 172 1.85 1.02 0.09
C GLU A 172 1.95 1.51 -1.36
N ILE A 173 2.17 2.82 -1.58
CA ILE A 173 2.16 3.46 -2.91
C ILE A 173 3.55 3.44 -3.54
N TYR A 174 4.55 3.90 -2.81
CA TYR A 174 5.89 4.06 -3.35
C TYR A 174 6.56 2.74 -3.69
N THR A 175 7.10 2.64 -4.89
CA THR A 175 7.98 1.55 -5.33
C THR A 175 9.34 2.13 -5.70
N GLN A 176 10.43 1.38 -5.51
CA GLN A 176 11.77 1.84 -5.88
C GLN A 176 11.86 2.15 -7.38
N ASN A 177 12.82 3.01 -7.74
CA ASN A 177 13.12 3.43 -9.12
C ASN A 177 12.01 4.28 -9.79
N ILE A 178 11.16 4.94 -8.99
CA ILE A 178 10.28 5.99 -9.47
C ILE A 178 10.91 7.34 -9.13
N ASN A 179 11.08 8.19 -10.14
CA ASN A 179 11.68 9.53 -9.97
C ASN A 179 10.64 10.52 -9.40
N CYS A 180 10.40 10.45 -8.08
CA CYS A 180 9.51 11.36 -7.37
C CYS A 180 10.02 11.61 -5.96
N ASP A 181 9.59 12.73 -5.37
CA ASP A 181 9.78 12.97 -3.94
C ASP A 181 8.83 12.12 -3.12
N ILE A 182 9.26 11.71 -1.91
CA ILE A 182 8.45 10.86 -1.07
C ILE A 182 8.48 11.27 0.40
N LEU A 183 7.28 11.25 1.01
CA LEU A 183 7.06 11.42 2.45
C LEU A 183 6.35 10.17 2.96
N GLN A 184 7.10 9.27 3.61
CA GLN A 184 6.59 7.98 4.11
C GLN A 184 6.53 7.90 5.62
N GLY A 185 5.50 7.18 6.14
CA GLY A 185 5.39 6.92 7.57
C GLY A 185 5.06 8.18 8.40
N ILE A 186 4.60 9.24 7.75
CA ILE A 186 4.15 10.48 8.35
C ILE A 186 2.64 10.56 8.18
N GLN A 187 1.92 11.08 9.16
CA GLN A 187 0.49 11.34 9.06
C GLN A 187 0.19 12.13 7.78
N LYS A 188 -0.77 11.69 7.00
CA LYS A 188 -1.05 12.19 5.64
C LYS A 188 -1.28 13.70 5.58
N SER A 189 -2.07 14.26 6.49
CA SER A 189 -2.29 15.71 6.56
C SER A 189 -0.97 16.48 6.75
N THR A 190 -0.09 16.00 7.64
CA THR A 190 1.24 16.58 7.85
C THR A 190 2.12 16.44 6.61
N ALA A 191 2.09 15.27 5.95
CA ALA A 191 2.85 15.04 4.72
C ALA A 191 2.39 15.97 3.58
N ILE A 192 1.08 16.18 3.40
CA ILE A 192 0.52 17.12 2.41
C ILE A 192 0.99 18.56 2.68
N PHE A 193 0.91 18.99 3.95
CA PHE A 193 1.38 20.30 4.35
C PHE A 193 2.88 20.50 4.05
N MET A 194 3.71 19.51 4.40
CA MET A 194 5.15 19.55 4.12
C MET A 194 5.42 19.57 2.61
N ALA A 195 4.80 18.68 1.84
CA ALA A 195 4.95 18.58 0.39
C ALA A 195 4.65 19.93 -0.28
N THR A 196 3.53 20.54 0.05
CA THR A 196 3.09 21.82 -0.52
C THR A 196 4.08 22.95 -0.24
N ARG A 197 4.67 22.97 0.96
CA ARG A 197 5.56 24.08 1.37
C ARG A 197 7.02 23.91 0.95
N THR A 198 7.49 22.69 0.78
CA THR A 198 8.93 22.42 0.66
C THR A 198 9.35 21.71 -0.61
N MET A 199 8.43 21.00 -1.30
CA MET A 199 8.77 20.15 -2.46
C MET A 199 8.33 20.78 -3.80
N ASN A 200 7.47 21.80 -3.79
CA ASN A 200 6.94 22.47 -4.99
C ASN A 200 6.40 21.49 -6.07
N PRO A 201 5.53 20.54 -5.71
CA PRO A 201 5.02 19.56 -6.65
C PRO A 201 3.97 20.13 -7.59
N GLN A 202 3.86 19.57 -8.80
CA GLN A 202 2.71 19.78 -9.67
C GLN A 202 1.57 18.81 -9.29
N PHE A 203 1.94 17.59 -8.86
CA PHE A 203 1.00 16.59 -8.36
C PHE A 203 1.41 16.06 -6.98
N ILE A 204 0.45 16.02 -6.08
CA ILE A 204 0.57 15.27 -4.82
C ILE A 204 -0.28 14.01 -4.95
N ILE A 205 0.33 12.89 -4.60
CA ILE A 205 -0.32 11.58 -4.65
C ILE A 205 -0.46 11.05 -3.24
N CYS A 206 -1.66 10.67 -2.85
CA CYS A 206 -1.94 10.01 -1.60
C CYS A 206 -2.89 8.83 -1.77
N ASP A 207 -2.91 7.97 -0.76
CA ASP A 207 -3.85 6.87 -0.67
C ASP A 207 -5.29 7.36 -0.36
N GLU A 208 -6.02 6.63 0.40
CA GLU A 208 -7.42 6.90 0.72
C GLU A 208 -7.59 8.17 1.59
N ILE A 209 -8.51 9.05 1.17
CA ILE A 209 -8.93 10.20 1.97
C ILE A 209 -9.92 9.73 3.03
N GLY A 210 -9.56 9.86 4.31
CA GLY A 210 -10.35 9.37 5.43
C GLY A 210 -10.82 10.45 6.40
N THR A 211 -10.04 11.49 6.63
CA THR A 211 -10.27 12.46 7.69
C THR A 211 -10.64 13.86 7.19
N LYS A 212 -11.27 14.65 8.07
CA LYS A 212 -11.58 16.06 7.78
C LYS A 212 -10.31 16.89 7.63
N GLN A 213 -9.31 16.63 8.47
CA GLN A 213 -8.03 17.33 8.43
C GLN A 213 -7.30 17.10 7.09
N GLU A 214 -7.30 15.89 6.56
CA GLU A 214 -6.75 15.61 5.21
C GLU A 214 -7.48 16.41 4.13
N ALA A 215 -8.81 16.50 4.20
CA ALA A 215 -9.59 17.26 3.24
C ALA A 215 -9.27 18.76 3.31
N GLU A 216 -9.10 19.33 4.50
CA GLU A 216 -8.73 20.73 4.72
C GLU A 216 -7.33 21.04 4.16
N GLU A 217 -6.34 20.15 4.38
CA GLU A 217 -5.00 20.31 3.81
C GLU A 217 -4.98 20.22 2.28
N ILE A 218 -5.76 19.27 1.71
CA ILE A 218 -5.92 19.18 0.25
C ILE A 218 -6.51 20.48 -0.32
N MET A 219 -7.55 21.01 0.31
CA MET A 219 -8.17 22.28 -0.10
C MET A 219 -7.17 23.42 -0.09
N SER A 220 -6.37 23.54 0.98
CA SER A 220 -5.33 24.55 1.10
C SER A 220 -4.28 24.42 0.00
N ALA A 221 -3.82 23.20 -0.27
CA ALA A 221 -2.79 22.93 -1.27
C ALA A 221 -3.27 23.19 -2.71
N VAL A 222 -4.51 22.86 -3.05
CA VAL A 222 -5.09 23.11 -4.39
C VAL A 222 -5.12 24.60 -4.72
N ASN A 223 -5.33 25.47 -3.73
CA ASN A 223 -5.29 26.91 -3.92
C ASN A 223 -3.90 27.43 -4.34
N THR A 224 -2.84 26.63 -4.17
CA THR A 224 -1.49 26.96 -4.66
C THR A 224 -1.22 26.46 -6.08
N GLY A 225 -2.18 25.79 -6.72
CA GLY A 225 -2.07 25.26 -8.08
C GLY A 225 -1.66 23.77 -8.15
N VAL A 226 -1.54 23.10 -7.00
CA VAL A 226 -1.20 21.66 -6.94
C VAL A 226 -2.42 20.81 -7.28
N GLU A 227 -2.23 19.81 -8.12
CA GLU A 227 -3.25 18.82 -8.47
C GLU A 227 -3.09 17.56 -7.59
N PHE A 228 -4.19 16.90 -7.25
CA PHE A 228 -4.18 15.72 -6.37
C PHE A 228 -4.63 14.46 -7.07
N ILE A 229 -3.93 13.35 -6.83
CA ILE A 229 -4.38 12.00 -7.17
C ILE A 229 -4.61 11.24 -5.87
N CYS A 230 -5.86 10.92 -5.59
CA CYS A 230 -6.25 10.24 -4.34
C CYS A 230 -7.23 9.12 -4.61
N SER A 231 -7.50 8.31 -3.59
CA SER A 231 -8.57 7.32 -3.68
C SER A 231 -9.63 7.48 -2.58
N ALA A 232 -10.78 6.88 -2.83
CA ALA A 232 -11.85 6.76 -1.85
C ALA A 232 -12.55 5.40 -1.98
N HIS A 233 -12.95 4.83 -0.85
CA HIS A 233 -13.84 3.67 -0.85
C HIS A 233 -15.23 4.08 -1.32
N GLY A 234 -15.84 3.33 -2.23
CA GLY A 234 -17.22 3.56 -2.67
C GLY A 234 -17.55 2.74 -3.90
N THR A 235 -18.82 2.69 -4.25
CA THR A 235 -19.33 1.95 -5.41
C THR A 235 -19.79 2.89 -6.53
N SER A 236 -19.97 4.17 -6.21
CA SER A 236 -20.40 5.20 -7.18
C SER A 236 -20.01 6.60 -6.71
N LEU A 237 -19.97 7.55 -7.65
CA LEU A 237 -19.76 8.96 -7.32
C LEU A 237 -20.88 9.51 -6.38
N LYS A 238 -22.12 9.07 -6.57
CA LYS A 238 -23.25 9.46 -5.72
C LYS A 238 -23.08 8.98 -4.27
N ASP A 239 -22.50 7.81 -4.09
CA ASP A 239 -22.26 7.22 -2.76
C ASP A 239 -21.18 8.00 -2.00
N ILE A 240 -20.06 8.29 -2.62
CA ILE A 240 -18.97 9.01 -1.96
C ILE A 240 -19.30 10.48 -1.66
N LYS A 241 -20.12 11.15 -2.49
CA LYS A 241 -20.60 12.52 -2.25
C LYS A 241 -21.44 12.66 -0.98
N LYS A 242 -21.93 11.57 -0.40
CA LYS A 242 -22.62 11.58 0.90
C LYS A 242 -21.66 11.71 2.10
N ARG A 243 -20.37 11.43 1.91
CA ARG A 243 -19.36 11.52 2.95
C ARG A 243 -18.91 12.96 3.13
N PRO A 244 -19.02 13.56 4.34
CA PRO A 244 -18.75 14.99 4.52
C PRO A 244 -17.39 15.45 4.01
N ASN A 245 -16.32 14.66 4.28
CA ASN A 245 -14.96 15.00 3.89
C ASN A 245 -14.78 14.99 2.35
N ILE A 246 -15.36 13.99 1.68
CA ILE A 246 -15.31 13.91 0.21
C ILE A 246 -16.23 14.94 -0.42
N LYS A 247 -17.41 15.18 0.18
CA LYS A 247 -18.34 16.20 -0.29
C LYS A 247 -17.68 17.59 -0.33
N LEU A 248 -16.94 17.96 0.72
CA LEU A 248 -16.19 19.21 0.76
C LEU A 248 -15.27 19.37 -0.46
N LEU A 249 -14.52 18.33 -0.80
CA LEU A 249 -13.57 18.35 -1.92
C LEU A 249 -14.28 18.34 -3.29
N THR A 250 -15.38 17.61 -3.41
CA THR A 250 -16.15 17.56 -4.66
C THR A 250 -16.90 18.85 -4.95
N ASP A 251 -17.50 19.47 -3.93
CA ASP A 251 -18.23 20.72 -4.06
C ASP A 251 -17.28 21.89 -4.38
N SER A 252 -16.02 21.78 -3.97
CA SER A 252 -14.97 22.79 -4.25
C SER A 252 -14.20 22.53 -5.55
N SER A 253 -14.64 21.59 -6.39
CA SER A 253 -14.02 21.24 -7.68
C SER A 253 -12.52 20.90 -7.59
N VAL A 254 -12.09 20.34 -6.45
CA VAL A 254 -10.70 19.87 -6.25
C VAL A 254 -10.36 18.79 -7.26
N PHE A 255 -11.31 17.88 -7.51
CA PHE A 255 -11.15 16.82 -8.50
C PHE A 255 -11.92 17.16 -9.77
N LYS A 256 -11.20 17.23 -10.88
CA LYS A 256 -11.73 17.43 -12.23
C LYS A 256 -12.01 16.11 -12.95
N ARG A 257 -11.56 15.00 -12.34
CA ARG A 257 -11.78 13.64 -12.88
C ARG A 257 -12.09 12.66 -11.76
N TYR A 258 -13.05 11.79 -12.04
CA TYR A 258 -13.41 10.67 -11.20
C TYR A 258 -13.25 9.37 -11.97
N ILE A 259 -12.55 8.39 -11.39
CA ILE A 259 -12.35 7.07 -12.00
C ILE A 259 -13.05 6.04 -11.12
N LEU A 260 -14.01 5.34 -11.71
CA LEU A 260 -14.70 4.24 -11.04
C LEU A 260 -14.04 2.91 -11.42
N LEU A 261 -13.65 2.15 -10.41
CA LEU A 261 -13.08 0.82 -10.57
C LEU A 261 -14.10 -0.27 -10.26
N SER A 262 -14.01 -1.36 -11.01
CA SER A 262 -14.65 -2.62 -10.68
C SER A 262 -13.61 -3.75 -10.60
N ALA A 263 -13.93 -4.78 -9.82
CA ALA A 263 -13.18 -6.02 -9.76
C ALA A 263 -14.20 -7.16 -9.91
N GLU A 264 -14.22 -7.79 -11.07
CA GLU A 264 -15.01 -8.98 -11.34
C GLU A 264 -14.04 -10.12 -11.68
N ASN A 265 -14.13 -11.25 -10.98
CA ASN A 265 -13.30 -12.44 -11.22
C ASN A 265 -11.78 -12.19 -11.25
N ASN A 266 -11.27 -11.27 -10.41
CA ASN A 266 -9.89 -10.78 -10.39
C ASN A 266 -9.45 -9.97 -11.63
N ASP A 267 -10.37 -9.60 -12.51
CA ASP A 267 -10.10 -8.64 -13.58
C ASP A 267 -10.29 -7.21 -13.06
N PHE A 268 -9.19 -6.49 -12.93
CA PHE A 268 -9.21 -5.07 -12.55
C PHE A 268 -9.52 -4.21 -13.77
N CYS A 269 -10.60 -3.44 -13.68
CA CYS A 269 -11.11 -2.66 -14.80
C CYS A 269 -11.41 -1.23 -14.38
N ILE A 270 -11.05 -0.27 -15.23
CA ILE A 270 -11.61 1.07 -15.20
C ILE A 270 -13.01 0.98 -15.82
N LYS A 271 -14.03 1.03 -14.96
CA LYS A 271 -15.43 0.94 -15.37
C LYS A 271 -15.90 2.21 -16.07
N GLU A 272 -15.50 3.35 -15.52
CA GLU A 272 -15.95 4.66 -15.99
C GLU A 272 -14.92 5.74 -15.65
N ILE A 273 -14.76 6.72 -16.54
CA ILE A 273 -14.01 7.96 -16.31
C ILE A 273 -14.97 9.12 -16.53
N ILE A 274 -15.17 9.92 -15.48
CA ILE A 274 -16.05 11.09 -15.48
C ILE A 274 -15.16 12.33 -15.38
N ASN A 275 -15.17 13.18 -16.40
CA ASN A 275 -14.53 14.50 -16.36
C ASN A 275 -15.59 15.55 -16.02
N VAL A 276 -15.24 16.54 -15.18
CA VAL A 276 -16.14 17.60 -14.68
C VAL A 276 -15.63 18.96 -15.10
#